data_a72f90cddad33a191f0cd7ce2c78d2ad
#
_entry.id   a72f90cddad33a191f0cd7ce2c78d2ad
#
_cell.length_a   1.000
_cell.length_b   1.000
_cell.length_c   1.000
_cell.angle_alpha   90.00
_cell.angle_beta   90.00
_cell.angle_gamma   90.00
#
_symmetry.space_group_name_H-M   'P 1'
#
loop_
_entity.id
_entity.type
_entity.pdbx_description
1 polymer ?
#
loop_
_entity_poly.entity_id
_entity_poly.type
_entity_poly.pdbx_seq_one_letter_code
_entity_poly.pdbx_strand_id
1 'polypeptide(L)'
;MQKTTQDATNNVVWKACDTFRGTMDGSDYKDYVLTMLFVKYLSDFYKEKLELLKAEYGDKSDRIEAKLKKEKFKLDESCTFEYLLAHKEAVNLGEIMNKTLEKIEEDNKDKLEGIFRSIDFNNKNKLGDTKERNAILKNLLEDFSDARLDLRPSMLEGNDIIGDAYEYLIAYFASDSGKKGGEFYTPSEVSTLLAKLVEPKEGDMIYDPTCGSGSLLIKASKEIGSKNFRLYGQ
;
A
#
# COMPACT_ATOMS: atom_id res chain seq x y z
N MET A 1 -11.00 -20.40 5.59
CA MET A 1 -9.91 -19.77 4.77
C MET A 1 -8.75 -19.48 5.70
N GLN A 2 -7.52 -19.70 5.25
CA GLN A 2 -6.34 -19.38 6.03
C GLN A 2 -6.13 -17.86 6.03
N LYS A 3 -5.83 -17.28 7.19
CA LYS A 3 -5.55 -15.84 7.33
C LYS A 3 -4.27 -15.45 6.62
N THR A 4 -4.21 -14.22 6.13
CA THR A 4 -2.99 -13.69 5.52
C THR A 4 -1.95 -13.42 6.61
N THR A 5 -0.77 -13.97 6.43
CA THR A 5 0.34 -13.79 7.36
C THR A 5 1.32 -12.75 6.82
N GLN A 6 2.10 -12.14 7.72
CA GLN A 6 3.17 -11.21 7.33
C GLN A 6 4.19 -11.89 6.42
N ASP A 7 4.57 -13.14 6.72
CA ASP A 7 5.51 -13.90 5.89
C ASP A 7 4.99 -14.14 4.46
N ALA A 8 3.69 -14.43 4.30
CA ALA A 8 3.10 -14.60 2.98
C ALA A 8 3.14 -13.28 2.19
N THR A 9 2.82 -12.16 2.83
CA THR A 9 2.89 -10.83 2.23
C THR A 9 4.33 -10.46 1.86
N ASN A 10 5.29 -10.64 2.78
CA ASN A 10 6.70 -10.36 2.53
C ASN A 10 7.24 -11.20 1.36
N ASN A 11 6.85 -12.47 1.25
CA ASN A 11 7.25 -13.34 0.14
C ASN A 11 6.71 -12.85 -1.21
N VAL A 12 5.46 -12.39 -1.28
CA VAL A 12 4.88 -11.83 -2.52
C VAL A 12 5.57 -10.52 -2.89
N VAL A 13 5.72 -9.62 -1.92
CA VAL A 13 6.40 -8.34 -2.10
C VAL A 13 7.85 -8.54 -2.55
N TRP A 14 8.55 -9.53 -1.97
CA TRP A 14 9.89 -9.90 -2.38
C TRP A 14 9.95 -10.41 -3.83
N LYS A 15 9.03 -11.31 -4.19
CA LYS A 15 8.93 -11.83 -5.57
C LYS A 15 8.66 -10.70 -6.57
N ALA A 16 7.80 -9.74 -6.22
CA ALA A 16 7.55 -8.56 -7.03
C ALA A 16 8.81 -7.68 -7.19
N CYS A 17 9.66 -7.59 -6.16
CA CYS A 17 10.96 -6.92 -6.26
C CYS A 17 11.88 -7.61 -7.27
N ASP A 18 11.90 -8.94 -7.31
CA ASP A 18 12.70 -9.71 -8.28
C ASP A 18 12.29 -9.43 -9.73
N THR A 19 11.02 -9.11 -9.98
CA THR A 19 10.52 -8.70 -11.30
C THR A 19 11.21 -7.44 -11.84
N PHE A 20 11.64 -6.54 -10.98
CA PHE A 20 12.36 -5.31 -11.35
C PHE A 20 13.88 -5.43 -11.30
N ARG A 21 14.41 -6.52 -10.74
CA ARG A 21 15.85 -6.71 -10.56
C ARG A 21 16.58 -6.70 -11.92
N GLY A 22 17.59 -5.84 -12.02
CA GLY A 22 18.35 -5.62 -13.27
C GLY A 22 17.72 -4.65 -14.26
N THR A 23 16.52 -4.12 -13.99
CA THR A 23 15.88 -3.08 -14.83
C THR A 23 16.09 -1.69 -14.25
N MET A 24 16.03 -1.54 -12.93
CA MET A 24 16.23 -0.26 -12.24
C MET A 24 16.83 -0.49 -10.84
N ASP A 25 17.28 0.59 -10.19
CA ASP A 25 17.84 0.53 -8.85
C ASP A 25 16.78 0.16 -7.79
N GLY A 26 17.22 -0.54 -6.73
CA GLY A 26 16.35 -0.97 -5.64
C GLY A 26 15.58 0.15 -4.96
N SER A 27 16.23 1.33 -4.84
CA SER A 27 15.61 2.53 -4.30
C SER A 27 14.42 3.03 -5.14
N ASP A 28 14.41 2.73 -6.44
CA ASP A 28 13.34 3.15 -7.34
C ASP A 28 12.18 2.14 -7.38
N TYR A 29 12.47 0.84 -7.54
CA TYR A 29 11.39 -0.13 -7.73
C TYR A 29 10.60 -0.45 -6.45
N LYS A 30 11.14 -0.18 -5.26
CA LYS A 30 10.36 -0.32 -4.02
C LYS A 30 9.06 0.48 -4.09
N ASP A 31 9.10 1.69 -4.66
CA ASP A 31 7.94 2.57 -4.74
C ASP A 31 6.86 2.01 -5.67
N TYR A 32 7.25 1.35 -6.78
CA TYR A 32 6.33 0.65 -7.68
C TYR A 32 5.67 -0.55 -7.01
N VAL A 33 6.45 -1.34 -6.28
CA VAL A 33 5.97 -2.52 -5.53
C VAL A 33 5.02 -2.11 -4.41
N LEU A 34 5.39 -1.08 -3.62
CA LEU A 34 4.54 -0.55 -2.55
C LEU A 34 3.25 0.07 -3.07
N THR A 35 3.32 0.78 -4.19
CA THR A 35 2.13 1.32 -4.85
C THR A 35 1.17 0.20 -5.25
N MET A 36 1.67 -0.90 -5.82
CA MET A 36 0.83 -2.03 -6.20
C MET A 36 0.26 -2.76 -4.99
N LEU A 37 1.04 -2.92 -3.91
CA LEU A 37 0.54 -3.45 -2.64
C LEU A 37 -0.63 -2.60 -2.10
N PHE A 38 -0.50 -1.28 -2.17
CA PHE A 38 -1.54 -0.36 -1.72
C PHE A 38 -2.79 -0.42 -2.60
N VAL A 39 -2.64 -0.46 -3.94
CA VAL A 39 -3.77 -0.65 -4.87
C VAL A 39 -4.48 -1.98 -4.61
N LYS A 40 -3.74 -3.06 -4.39
CA LYS A 40 -4.30 -4.37 -4.04
C LYS A 40 -5.10 -4.30 -2.73
N TYR A 41 -4.56 -3.65 -1.70
CA TYR A 41 -5.28 -3.45 -0.43
C TYR A 41 -6.58 -2.67 -0.61
N LEU A 42 -6.55 -1.55 -1.34
CA LEU A 42 -7.75 -0.76 -1.59
C LEU A 42 -8.83 -1.58 -2.32
N SER A 43 -8.39 -2.39 -3.28
CA SER A 43 -9.28 -3.26 -4.06
C SER A 43 -9.90 -4.36 -3.21
N ASP A 44 -9.11 -5.03 -2.37
CA ASP A 44 -9.59 -6.07 -1.47
C ASP A 44 -10.54 -5.49 -0.40
N PHE A 45 -10.22 -4.30 0.14
CA PHE A 45 -11.10 -3.56 1.05
C PHE A 45 -12.44 -3.24 0.38
N TYR A 46 -12.42 -2.67 -0.83
CA TYR A 46 -13.62 -2.35 -1.59
C TYR A 46 -14.48 -3.58 -1.87
N LYS A 47 -13.83 -4.67 -2.31
CA LYS A 47 -14.49 -5.94 -2.62
C LYS A 47 -15.23 -6.52 -1.42
N GLU A 48 -14.58 -6.58 -0.26
CA GLU A 48 -15.21 -7.07 0.98
C GLU A 48 -16.39 -6.19 1.38
N LYS A 49 -16.24 -4.86 1.30
CA LYS A 49 -17.34 -3.94 1.59
C LYS A 49 -18.51 -4.11 0.64
N LEU A 50 -18.24 -4.25 -0.66
CA LEU A 50 -19.26 -4.49 -1.67
C LEU A 50 -20.01 -5.81 -1.42
N GLU A 51 -19.28 -6.88 -1.09
CA GLU A 51 -19.87 -8.20 -0.76
C GLU A 51 -20.79 -8.10 0.47
N LEU A 52 -20.35 -7.45 1.54
CA LEU A 52 -21.14 -7.25 2.76
C LEU A 52 -22.40 -6.41 2.49
N LEU A 53 -22.28 -5.33 1.72
CA LEU A 53 -23.43 -4.48 1.36
C LEU A 53 -24.42 -5.19 0.44
N LYS A 54 -23.94 -6.00 -0.50
CA LYS A 54 -24.81 -6.85 -1.34
C LYS A 54 -25.56 -7.88 -0.50
N ALA A 55 -24.91 -8.48 0.50
CA ALA A 55 -25.57 -9.41 1.42
C ALA A 55 -26.65 -8.72 2.27
N GLU A 56 -26.42 -7.45 2.68
CA GLU A 56 -27.37 -6.68 3.52
C GLU A 56 -28.54 -6.09 2.70
N TYR A 57 -28.28 -5.55 1.51
CA TYR A 57 -29.26 -4.76 0.75
C TYR A 57 -29.79 -5.49 -0.50
N GLY A 58 -29.24 -6.64 -0.87
CA GLY A 58 -29.61 -7.37 -2.10
C GLY A 58 -29.32 -6.53 -3.35
N ASP A 59 -30.29 -6.47 -4.27
CA ASP A 59 -30.15 -5.79 -5.56
C ASP A 59 -30.41 -4.26 -5.49
N LYS A 60 -30.42 -3.65 -4.30
CA LYS A 60 -30.67 -2.21 -4.12
C LYS A 60 -29.41 -1.41 -4.41
N SER A 61 -29.02 -1.31 -5.67
CA SER A 61 -27.79 -0.66 -6.16
C SER A 61 -27.59 0.75 -5.60
N ASP A 62 -28.64 1.60 -5.58
CA ASP A 62 -28.57 2.99 -5.11
C ASP A 62 -28.14 3.10 -3.63
N ARG A 63 -28.61 2.16 -2.81
CA ARG A 63 -28.24 2.11 -1.38
C ARG A 63 -26.82 1.64 -1.19
N ILE A 64 -26.39 0.65 -1.96
CA ILE A 64 -25.02 0.12 -1.94
C ILE A 64 -24.06 1.24 -2.34
N GLU A 65 -24.33 1.93 -3.43
CA GLU A 65 -23.49 3.04 -3.91
C GLU A 65 -23.42 4.19 -2.89
N ALA A 66 -24.56 4.57 -2.29
CA ALA A 66 -24.60 5.62 -1.27
C ALA A 66 -23.82 5.26 -0.01
N LYS A 67 -23.70 3.96 0.32
CA LYS A 67 -22.88 3.46 1.44
C LYS A 67 -21.41 3.42 1.08
N LEU A 68 -21.05 2.91 -0.11
CA LEU A 68 -19.67 2.88 -0.58
C LEU A 68 -19.06 4.29 -0.67
N LYS A 69 -19.81 5.30 -1.05
CA LYS A 69 -19.39 6.71 -1.04
C LYS A 69 -19.03 7.26 0.35
N LYS A 70 -19.47 6.61 1.43
CA LYS A 70 -19.18 7.00 2.82
C LYS A 70 -18.04 6.18 3.45
N GLU A 71 -17.52 5.19 2.74
CA GLU A 71 -16.40 4.38 3.24
C GLU A 71 -15.10 5.20 3.34
N LYS A 72 -14.14 4.65 4.08
CA LYS A 72 -12.83 5.29 4.32
C LYS A 72 -12.12 5.62 3.01
N PHE A 73 -12.19 4.72 2.04
CA PHE A 73 -11.67 4.92 0.70
C PHE A 73 -12.77 4.66 -0.31
N LYS A 74 -12.83 5.52 -1.32
CA LYS A 74 -13.72 5.38 -2.47
C LYS A 74 -12.95 4.72 -3.60
N LEU A 75 -13.54 3.73 -4.22
CA LEU A 75 -12.95 3.06 -5.37
C LEU A 75 -14.05 2.81 -6.41
N ASP A 76 -13.70 2.99 -7.67
CA ASP A 76 -14.53 2.61 -8.82
C ASP A 76 -14.10 1.21 -9.30
N GLU A 77 -15.03 0.45 -9.89
CA GLU A 77 -14.71 -0.89 -10.42
C GLU A 77 -13.59 -0.86 -11.48
N SER A 78 -13.49 0.23 -12.25
CA SER A 78 -12.42 0.45 -13.24
C SER A 78 -11.06 0.80 -12.63
N CYS A 79 -11.00 0.95 -11.30
CA CYS A 79 -9.77 1.27 -10.56
C CYS A 79 -9.36 0.16 -9.60
N THR A 80 -9.95 -1.03 -9.73
CA THR A 80 -9.62 -2.19 -8.90
C THR A 80 -8.40 -2.93 -9.42
N PHE A 81 -7.75 -3.68 -8.55
CA PHE A 81 -6.66 -4.60 -8.94
C PHE A 81 -7.15 -5.64 -9.94
N GLU A 82 -8.36 -6.16 -9.76
CA GLU A 82 -9.01 -7.10 -10.68
C GLU A 82 -9.19 -6.50 -12.09
N TYR A 83 -9.54 -5.22 -12.17
CA TYR A 83 -9.60 -4.52 -13.45
C TYR A 83 -8.23 -4.45 -14.12
N LEU A 84 -7.18 -4.08 -13.38
CA LEU A 84 -5.82 -4.06 -13.90
C LEU A 84 -5.36 -5.44 -14.37
N LEU A 85 -5.62 -6.48 -13.57
CA LEU A 85 -5.28 -7.86 -13.91
C LEU A 85 -6.01 -8.36 -15.16
N ALA A 86 -7.28 -7.98 -15.35
CA ALA A 86 -8.04 -8.30 -16.56
C ALA A 86 -7.46 -7.63 -17.82
N HIS A 87 -6.76 -6.48 -17.66
CA HIS A 87 -6.13 -5.73 -18.74
C HIS A 87 -4.62 -5.97 -18.87
N LYS A 88 -4.05 -6.96 -18.19
CA LYS A 88 -2.60 -7.21 -18.15
C LYS A 88 -1.94 -7.45 -19.51
N GLU A 89 -2.71 -7.84 -20.55
CA GLU A 89 -2.22 -8.03 -21.93
C GLU A 89 -2.42 -6.79 -22.80
N ALA A 90 -2.91 -5.68 -22.27
CA ALA A 90 -3.13 -4.46 -23.05
C ALA A 90 -1.82 -3.82 -23.50
N VAL A 91 -1.77 -3.37 -24.74
CA VAL A 91 -0.57 -2.70 -25.30
C VAL A 91 -0.22 -1.42 -24.53
N ASN A 92 -1.22 -0.72 -24.00
CA ASN A 92 -1.10 0.50 -23.22
C ASN A 92 -1.26 0.25 -21.70
N LEU A 93 -0.81 -0.89 -21.19
CA LEU A 93 -0.97 -1.27 -19.77
C LEU A 93 -0.46 -0.21 -18.80
N GLY A 94 0.73 0.37 -19.04
CA GLY A 94 1.27 1.42 -18.18
C GLY A 94 0.38 2.67 -18.12
N GLU A 95 -0.27 3.05 -19.25
CA GLU A 95 -1.23 4.16 -19.27
C GLU A 95 -2.50 3.82 -18.45
N ILE A 96 -3.00 2.60 -18.57
CA ILE A 96 -4.15 2.12 -17.78
C ILE A 96 -3.81 2.20 -16.30
N MET A 97 -2.64 1.72 -15.89
CA MET A 97 -2.20 1.77 -14.49
C MET A 97 -2.07 3.21 -13.98
N ASN A 98 -1.47 4.12 -14.74
CA ASN A 98 -1.37 5.54 -14.37
C ASN A 98 -2.75 6.17 -14.19
N LYS A 99 -3.67 5.97 -15.12
CA LYS A 99 -5.05 6.46 -15.01
C LYS A 99 -5.78 5.90 -13.80
N THR A 100 -5.52 4.65 -13.45
CA THR A 100 -6.05 4.04 -12.22
C THR A 100 -5.54 4.78 -10.98
N LEU A 101 -4.24 5.09 -10.89
CA LEU A 101 -3.69 5.83 -9.77
C LEU A 101 -4.25 7.26 -9.68
N GLU A 102 -4.31 7.97 -10.80
CA GLU A 102 -4.89 9.31 -10.89
C GLU A 102 -6.34 9.32 -10.39
N LYS A 103 -7.16 8.35 -10.82
CA LYS A 103 -8.55 8.24 -10.40
C LYS A 103 -8.70 7.91 -8.93
N ILE A 104 -7.87 6.99 -8.39
CA ILE A 104 -7.85 6.67 -6.95
C ILE A 104 -7.51 7.92 -6.14
N GLU A 105 -6.51 8.70 -6.56
CA GLU A 105 -6.10 9.93 -5.89
C GLU A 105 -7.20 11.00 -5.95
N GLU A 106 -7.82 11.20 -7.12
CA GLU A 106 -8.89 12.17 -7.31
C GLU A 106 -10.12 11.87 -6.45
N ASP A 107 -10.57 10.61 -6.42
CA ASP A 107 -11.74 10.19 -5.64
C ASP A 107 -11.49 10.24 -4.12
N ASN A 108 -10.22 10.25 -3.70
CA ASN A 108 -9.79 10.28 -2.29
C ASN A 108 -8.86 11.45 -1.97
N LYS A 109 -9.02 12.57 -2.66
CA LYS A 109 -8.11 13.72 -2.57
C LYS A 109 -7.86 14.21 -1.14
N ASP A 110 -8.87 14.12 -0.27
CA ASP A 110 -8.77 14.48 1.14
C ASP A 110 -7.76 13.64 1.95
N LYS A 111 -7.35 12.47 1.45
CA LYS A 111 -6.47 11.51 2.14
C LYS A 111 -5.25 11.10 1.35
N LEU A 112 -5.34 11.11 0.02
CA LEU A 112 -4.34 10.52 -0.85
C LEU A 112 -3.68 11.54 -1.81
N GLU A 113 -3.92 12.85 -1.63
CA GLU A 113 -3.34 13.87 -2.49
C GLU A 113 -1.81 13.77 -2.53
N GLY A 114 -1.28 13.54 -3.73
CA GLY A 114 0.15 13.49 -4.01
C GLY A 114 0.85 12.19 -3.64
N ILE A 115 0.13 11.16 -3.19
CA ILE A 115 0.75 9.89 -2.77
C ILE A 115 1.41 9.15 -3.94
N PHE A 116 0.93 9.35 -5.17
CA PHE A 116 1.44 8.66 -6.36
C PHE A 116 2.32 9.55 -7.25
N ARG A 117 2.70 10.76 -6.82
CA ARG A 117 3.43 11.74 -7.67
C ARG A 117 4.76 11.24 -8.21
N SER A 118 5.44 10.34 -7.53
CA SER A 118 6.73 9.79 -7.94
C SER A 118 6.60 8.56 -8.86
N ILE A 119 5.38 8.08 -9.10
CA ILE A 119 5.12 6.84 -9.83
C ILE A 119 4.62 7.14 -11.24
N ASP A 120 5.31 6.57 -12.21
CA ASP A 120 4.91 6.59 -13.61
C ASP A 120 5.18 5.22 -14.25
N PHE A 121 4.12 4.43 -14.41
CA PHE A 121 4.17 3.12 -15.07
C PHE A 121 4.45 3.19 -16.57
N ASN A 122 4.52 4.41 -17.14
CA ASN A 122 4.92 4.65 -18.53
C ASN A 122 6.36 5.17 -18.66
N ASN A 123 7.11 5.30 -17.58
CA ASN A 123 8.45 5.86 -17.59
C ASN A 123 9.43 4.98 -18.38
N LYS A 124 9.77 5.45 -19.60
CA LYS A 124 10.67 4.72 -20.50
C LYS A 124 12.09 4.59 -19.95
N ASN A 125 12.56 5.58 -19.21
CA ASN A 125 13.93 5.56 -18.66
C ASN A 125 14.08 4.53 -17.54
N LYS A 126 13.00 4.24 -16.80
CA LYS A 126 13.01 3.29 -15.68
C LYS A 126 12.55 1.89 -16.08
N LEU A 127 11.59 1.78 -17.00
CA LEU A 127 10.91 0.53 -17.34
C LEU A 127 11.20 0.00 -18.75
N GLY A 128 12.10 0.68 -19.47
CA GLY A 128 12.45 0.28 -20.83
C GLY A 128 11.41 0.65 -21.90
N ASP A 129 11.51 0.00 -23.04
CA ASP A 129 10.56 0.20 -24.14
C ASP A 129 9.18 -0.40 -23.83
N THR A 130 8.21 -0.20 -24.74
CA THR A 130 6.83 -0.66 -24.51
C THR A 130 6.73 -2.16 -24.28
N LYS A 131 7.54 -2.97 -24.97
CA LYS A 131 7.50 -4.43 -24.86
C LYS A 131 8.07 -4.90 -23.51
N GLU A 132 9.25 -4.38 -23.16
CA GLU A 132 9.91 -4.67 -21.88
C GLU A 132 9.05 -4.23 -20.71
N ARG A 133 8.58 -2.97 -20.75
CA ARG A 133 7.69 -2.39 -19.73
C ARG A 133 6.44 -3.23 -19.53
N ASN A 134 5.71 -3.57 -20.60
CA ASN A 134 4.50 -4.36 -20.46
C ASN A 134 4.75 -5.75 -19.91
N ALA A 135 5.89 -6.38 -20.22
CA ALA A 135 6.29 -7.66 -19.64
C ALA A 135 6.52 -7.53 -18.10
N ILE A 136 7.23 -6.49 -17.66
CA ILE A 136 7.47 -6.19 -16.24
C ILE A 136 6.14 -5.92 -15.51
N LEU A 137 5.29 -5.06 -16.05
CA LEU A 137 4.02 -4.70 -15.43
C LEU A 137 3.05 -5.89 -15.36
N LYS A 138 3.03 -6.73 -16.40
CA LYS A 138 2.27 -7.99 -16.38
C LYS A 138 2.75 -8.90 -15.27
N ASN A 139 4.05 -9.14 -15.16
CA ASN A 139 4.63 -9.97 -14.12
C ASN A 139 4.32 -9.41 -12.72
N LEU A 140 4.41 -8.09 -12.54
CA LEU A 140 4.04 -7.43 -11.29
C LEU A 140 2.58 -7.72 -10.91
N LEU A 141 1.64 -7.60 -11.84
CA LEU A 141 0.24 -7.93 -11.60
C LEU A 141 0.04 -9.43 -11.29
N GLU A 142 0.76 -10.31 -11.99
CA GLU A 142 0.71 -11.75 -11.73
C GLU A 142 1.27 -12.12 -10.35
N ASP A 143 2.35 -11.47 -9.91
CA ASP A 143 2.91 -11.67 -8.57
C ASP A 143 1.91 -11.28 -7.48
N PHE A 144 1.25 -10.13 -7.62
CA PHE A 144 0.23 -9.67 -6.68
C PHE A 144 -1.12 -10.41 -6.78
N SER A 145 -1.32 -11.24 -7.80
CA SER A 145 -2.50 -12.12 -7.93
C SER A 145 -2.38 -13.41 -7.12
N ASP A 146 -1.28 -13.62 -6.37
CA ASP A 146 -1.08 -14.80 -5.53
C ASP A 146 -2.22 -14.95 -4.52
N ALA A 147 -2.87 -16.11 -4.52
CA ALA A 147 -4.02 -16.39 -3.65
C ALA A 147 -3.71 -16.32 -2.14
N ARG A 148 -2.43 -16.34 -1.76
CA ARG A 148 -1.99 -16.16 -0.36
C ARG A 148 -2.02 -14.69 0.08
N LEU A 149 -2.08 -13.75 -0.88
CA LEU A 149 -2.16 -12.32 -0.63
C LEU A 149 -3.62 -11.86 -0.68
N ASP A 150 -4.35 -12.11 0.37
CA ASP A 150 -5.73 -11.64 0.57
C ASP A 150 -5.72 -10.53 1.62
N LEU A 151 -5.78 -9.28 1.16
CA LEU A 151 -5.66 -8.09 2.01
C LEU A 151 -7.01 -7.54 2.49
N ARG A 152 -8.07 -8.36 2.45
CA ARG A 152 -9.36 -8.00 3.02
C ARG A 152 -9.25 -7.76 4.53
N PRO A 153 -9.93 -6.75 5.10
CA PRO A 153 -9.91 -6.47 6.54
C PRO A 153 -10.17 -7.70 7.42
N SER A 154 -11.12 -8.56 7.03
CA SER A 154 -11.42 -9.81 7.75
C SER A 154 -10.28 -10.83 7.77
N MET A 155 -9.33 -10.71 6.83
CA MET A 155 -8.18 -11.61 6.71
C MET A 155 -6.94 -11.07 7.45
N LEU A 156 -6.90 -9.77 7.74
CA LEU A 156 -5.77 -9.08 8.37
C LEU A 156 -5.84 -9.04 9.91
N GLU A 157 -6.99 -9.32 10.51
CA GLU A 157 -7.21 -9.33 11.98
C GLU A 157 -6.76 -8.05 12.70
N GLY A 158 -6.81 -6.91 12.02
CA GLY A 158 -6.36 -5.63 12.58
C GLY A 158 -4.84 -5.43 12.57
N ASN A 159 -4.06 -6.37 12.02
CA ASN A 159 -2.62 -6.20 11.81
C ASN A 159 -2.33 -5.19 10.69
N ASP A 160 -1.28 -4.42 10.87
CA ASP A 160 -0.81 -3.44 9.86
C ASP A 160 0.16 -4.10 8.88
N ILE A 161 -0.31 -5.15 8.19
CA ILE A 161 0.51 -5.94 7.26
C ILE A 161 1.14 -5.06 6.17
N ILE A 162 0.47 -3.98 5.76
CA ILE A 162 0.99 -3.07 4.74
C ILE A 162 2.12 -2.21 5.30
N GLY A 163 1.93 -1.63 6.49
CA GLY A 163 2.99 -0.89 7.16
C GLY A 163 4.20 -1.76 7.46
N ASP A 164 3.97 -2.98 7.93
CA ASP A 164 5.04 -3.94 8.21
C ASP A 164 5.77 -4.39 6.93
N ALA A 165 5.06 -4.55 5.79
CA ALA A 165 5.68 -4.83 4.49
C ALA A 165 6.50 -3.64 3.97
N TYR A 166 6.03 -2.41 4.21
CA TYR A 166 6.80 -1.19 3.92
C TYR A 166 8.09 -1.14 4.73
N GLU A 167 8.02 -1.35 6.06
CA GLU A 167 9.20 -1.39 6.93
C GLU A 167 10.18 -2.49 6.49
N TYR A 168 9.68 -3.68 6.14
CA TYR A 168 10.48 -4.79 5.63
C TYR A 168 11.26 -4.40 4.36
N LEU A 169 10.63 -3.76 3.38
CA LEU A 169 11.30 -3.33 2.15
C LEU A 169 12.35 -2.26 2.42
N ILE A 170 12.05 -1.27 3.26
CA ILE A 170 13.03 -0.24 3.64
C ILE A 170 14.25 -0.86 4.31
N ALA A 171 14.04 -1.77 5.27
CA ALA A 171 15.12 -2.48 5.94
C ALA A 171 16.02 -3.23 4.95
N TYR A 172 15.38 -3.93 4.02
CA TYR A 172 16.09 -4.69 3.01
C TYR A 172 16.95 -3.80 2.10
N PHE A 173 16.36 -2.73 1.53
CA PHE A 173 17.08 -1.84 0.62
C PHE A 173 18.14 -0.99 1.31
N ALA A 174 17.95 -0.66 2.58
CA ALA A 174 19.01 -0.05 3.39
C ALA A 174 20.23 -0.97 3.52
N SER A 175 20.01 -2.26 3.71
CA SER A 175 21.06 -3.27 3.78
C SER A 175 21.79 -3.46 2.45
N ASP A 176 21.06 -3.52 1.34
CA ASP A 176 21.59 -3.74 -0.02
C ASP A 176 22.43 -2.56 -0.53
N SER A 177 22.05 -1.32 -0.17
CA SER A 177 22.79 -0.11 -0.55
C SER A 177 24.09 0.11 0.23
N GLY A 178 24.49 -0.80 1.12
CA GLY A 178 25.70 -0.72 1.93
C GLY A 178 25.69 0.41 2.98
N LYS A 179 24.57 1.08 3.14
CA LYS A 179 24.38 2.12 4.15
C LYS A 179 23.90 1.47 5.46
N LYS A 180 24.42 1.93 6.59
CA LYS A 180 24.05 1.39 7.90
C LYS A 180 22.56 1.65 8.14
N GLY A 181 21.78 0.62 8.51
CA GLY A 181 20.33 0.66 8.64
C GLY A 181 19.77 1.82 9.46
N GLY A 182 20.50 2.28 10.50
CA GLY A 182 20.11 3.42 11.33
C GLY A 182 20.12 4.79 10.64
N GLU A 183 20.68 4.90 9.43
CA GLU A 183 20.62 6.14 8.63
C GLU A 183 19.34 6.26 7.79
N PHE A 184 18.55 5.17 7.71
CA PHE A 184 17.39 5.09 6.83
C PHE A 184 16.06 4.95 7.55
N TYR A 185 16.03 4.20 8.63
CA TYR A 185 14.81 3.97 9.39
C TYR A 185 15.13 3.50 10.81
N THR A 186 14.19 3.71 11.72
CA THR A 186 14.27 3.14 13.08
C THR A 186 13.62 1.75 13.06
N PRO A 187 14.34 0.68 13.48
CA PRO A 187 13.76 -0.66 13.56
C PRO A 187 12.45 -0.70 14.36
N SER A 188 11.53 -1.55 13.96
CA SER A 188 10.17 -1.63 14.51
C SER A 188 10.16 -1.84 16.03
N GLU A 189 11.07 -2.70 16.54
CA GLU A 189 11.22 -2.98 17.97
C GLU A 189 11.69 -1.74 18.74
N VAL A 190 12.62 -0.97 18.15
CA VAL A 190 13.15 0.27 18.76
C VAL A 190 12.08 1.35 18.77
N SER A 191 11.36 1.55 17.66
CA SER A 191 10.25 2.52 17.60
C SER A 191 9.13 2.16 18.57
N THR A 192 8.82 0.88 18.72
CA THR A 192 7.84 0.40 19.71
C THR A 192 8.32 0.65 21.14
N LEU A 193 9.59 0.37 21.44
CA LEU A 193 10.17 0.67 22.75
C LEU A 193 10.12 2.17 23.07
N LEU A 194 10.50 3.01 22.11
CA LEU A 194 10.48 4.48 22.29
C LEU A 194 9.05 4.99 22.51
N ALA A 195 8.07 4.49 21.75
CA ALA A 195 6.67 4.85 21.94
C ALA A 195 6.17 4.50 23.35
N LYS A 196 6.53 3.32 23.87
CA LYS A 196 6.21 2.90 25.24
C LYS A 196 6.90 3.72 26.31
N LEU A 197 8.16 4.12 26.11
CA LEU A 197 8.91 4.94 27.05
C LEU A 197 8.39 6.37 27.14
N VAL A 198 7.85 6.90 26.04
CA VAL A 198 7.22 8.25 26.02
C VAL A 198 5.88 8.26 26.75
N GLU A 199 5.22 7.09 26.89
CA GLU A 199 3.92 6.93 27.55
C GLU A 199 2.87 7.95 27.06
N PRO A 200 2.60 8.05 25.74
CA PRO A 200 1.69 9.05 25.20
C PRO A 200 0.25 8.78 25.67
N LYS A 201 -0.50 9.85 25.94
CA LYS A 201 -1.85 9.79 26.50
C LYS A 201 -2.87 10.41 25.56
N GLU A 202 -4.13 10.09 25.80
CA GLU A 202 -5.26 10.74 25.15
C GLU A 202 -5.21 12.26 25.36
N GLY A 203 -5.38 13.02 24.28
CA GLY A 203 -5.30 14.48 24.26
C GLY A 203 -3.92 15.04 23.94
N ASP A 204 -2.87 14.22 23.90
CA ASP A 204 -1.51 14.66 23.63
C ASP A 204 -1.32 15.14 22.19
N MET A 205 -0.36 16.06 22.03
CA MET A 205 0.20 16.49 20.76
C MET A 205 1.64 15.98 20.69
N ILE A 206 1.90 15.12 19.70
CA ILE A 206 3.20 14.48 19.52
C ILE A 206 3.85 15.06 18.27
N TYR A 207 5.08 15.52 18.40
CA TYR A 207 5.86 16.08 17.31
C TYR A 207 7.16 15.31 17.12
N ASP A 208 7.43 14.94 15.87
CA ASP A 208 8.68 14.34 15.43
C ASP A 208 9.33 15.27 14.40
N PRO A 209 10.44 15.96 14.74
CA PRO A 209 11.11 16.91 13.84
C PRO A 209 11.91 16.22 12.71
N THR A 210 12.01 14.90 12.73
CA THR A 210 12.79 14.09 11.77
C THR A 210 12.03 12.81 11.40
N CYS A 211 10.72 12.96 11.19
CA CYS A 211 9.78 11.82 11.18
C CYS A 211 10.05 10.77 10.10
N GLY A 212 10.75 11.11 9.01
CA GLY A 212 11.00 10.20 7.89
C GLY A 212 9.69 9.57 7.38
N SER A 213 9.56 8.25 7.52
CA SER A 213 8.34 7.50 7.18
C SER A 213 7.18 7.68 8.17
N GLY A 214 7.40 8.37 9.29
CA GLY A 214 6.40 8.53 10.35
C GLY A 214 6.25 7.33 11.27
N SER A 215 7.14 6.36 11.23
CA SER A 215 7.01 5.10 11.99
C SER A 215 6.90 5.32 13.50
N LEU A 216 7.67 6.24 14.09
CA LEU A 216 7.61 6.62 15.51
C LEU A 216 6.25 7.19 15.87
N LEU A 217 5.72 8.11 15.06
CA LEU A 217 4.40 8.72 15.26
C LEU A 217 3.27 7.67 15.17
N ILE A 218 3.38 6.74 14.22
CA ILE A 218 2.41 5.64 14.06
C ILE A 218 2.44 4.71 15.28
N LYS A 219 3.62 4.33 15.79
CA LYS A 219 3.73 3.51 16.98
C LYS A 219 3.19 4.23 18.23
N ALA A 220 3.50 5.51 18.39
CA ALA A 220 2.96 6.33 19.49
C ALA A 220 1.42 6.41 19.44
N SER A 221 0.82 6.56 18.25
CA SER A 221 -0.64 6.55 18.10
C SER A 221 -1.29 5.22 18.49
N LYS A 222 -0.62 4.11 18.22
CA LYS A 222 -1.09 2.77 18.63
C LYS A 222 -1.06 2.60 20.16
N GLU A 223 -0.05 3.14 20.86
CA GLU A 223 0.06 3.08 22.33
C GLU A 223 -1.05 3.90 23.01
N ILE A 224 -1.49 5.04 22.45
CA ILE A 224 -2.58 5.84 23.01
C ILE A 224 -3.91 5.08 23.05
N GLY A 225 -4.18 4.21 22.07
CA GLY A 225 -5.37 3.39 22.01
C GLY A 225 -6.70 4.14 21.83
N SER A 226 -6.68 5.46 21.68
CA SER A 226 -7.84 6.32 21.40
C SER A 226 -7.64 7.08 20.09
N LYS A 227 -8.67 7.81 19.62
CA LYS A 227 -8.57 8.67 18.43
C LYS A 227 -8.40 10.15 18.79
N ASN A 228 -8.31 10.50 20.07
CA ASN A 228 -8.18 11.86 20.55
C ASN A 228 -6.71 12.20 20.80
N PHE A 229 -5.97 12.46 19.73
CA PHE A 229 -4.57 12.94 19.76
C PHE A 229 -4.25 13.70 18.46
N ARG A 230 -3.10 14.36 18.43
CA ARG A 230 -2.59 15.01 17.22
C ARG A 230 -1.14 14.63 17.00
N LEU A 231 -0.80 14.30 15.74
CA LEU A 231 0.56 13.99 15.31
C LEU A 231 1.07 15.09 14.37
N TYR A 232 2.31 15.47 14.55
CA TYR A 232 3.01 16.41 13.70
C TYR A 232 4.36 15.81 13.31
N GLY A 233 4.66 15.78 12.02
CA GLY A 233 5.94 15.28 11.48
C GLY A 233 6.58 16.31 10.58
N GLN A 234 7.91 16.37 10.59
CA GLN A 234 8.70 17.26 9.73
C GLN A 234 9.88 16.47 9.17
#